data_7be82810ac69e05f09a955f57e0e6be6
#
_entry.id   7be82810ac69e05f09a955f57e0e6be6
#
_cell.length_a   1.000
_cell.length_b   1.000
_cell.length_c   1.000
_cell.angle_alpha   90.00
_cell.angle_beta   90.00
_cell.angle_gamma   90.00
#
_symmetry.space_group_name_H-M   'P 1'
#
loop_
_entity.id
_entity.type
_entity.pdbx_description
1 polymer ?
#
loop_
_entity_poly.entity_id
_entity_poly.type
_entity_poly.pdbx_seq_one_letter_code
_entity_poly.pdbx_strand_id
1 'polypeptide(L)'
;MKLYICPNLSKERYIKTSHLCIEALSKNGFECYFSKEDSITLFGNDKHTLSPSDADIIVSVGGDGAVLNAAKTAIEYNKPLLGINGGRLGYLCAYELDSSKDITPESVETLVRSQRSTVCFDNGRICKTALNDIVIAKGNYGSVIKIDVLCDEKPLMSFRGDGIIISTPTGSTSYNFSAGGPVLLPESGCFAVTPICPHLSDARTIVVPDTCKLGVSVSDNTSNPAYIYCDGISYGEVNSKITLNKAEKSLTLLVNDLCSFVNNEKLHNTSLL
;
A
#
# COMPACT_ATOMS: atom_id res chain seq x y z
N MET A 1 -25.10 -4.22 -8.44
CA MET A 1 -23.64 -3.88 -8.46
C MET A 1 -22.87 -5.12 -8.09
N LYS A 2 -21.90 -5.52 -8.91
CA LYS A 2 -21.06 -6.71 -8.72
C LYS A 2 -19.79 -6.36 -7.96
N LEU A 3 -19.58 -6.99 -6.82
CA LEU A 3 -18.41 -6.82 -5.99
C LEU A 3 -17.49 -8.04 -6.10
N TYR A 4 -16.22 -7.81 -6.37
CA TYR A 4 -15.18 -8.83 -6.20
C TYR A 4 -14.52 -8.64 -4.85
N ILE A 5 -14.74 -9.58 -3.94
CA ILE A 5 -14.30 -9.46 -2.55
C ILE A 5 -12.97 -10.17 -2.35
N CYS A 6 -12.01 -9.44 -1.77
CA CYS A 6 -10.72 -9.94 -1.31
C CYS A 6 -10.77 -10.02 0.23
N PRO A 7 -11.18 -11.14 0.80
CA PRO A 7 -11.31 -11.30 2.24
C PRO A 7 -9.94 -11.55 2.89
N ASN A 8 -9.77 -11.14 4.14
CA ASN A 8 -8.64 -11.58 4.93
C ASN A 8 -8.97 -12.93 5.59
N LEU A 9 -8.39 -14.01 5.12
CA LEU A 9 -8.61 -15.37 5.63
C LEU A 9 -7.48 -15.90 6.51
N SER A 10 -6.53 -15.04 6.91
CA SER A 10 -5.32 -15.46 7.63
C SER A 10 -5.57 -15.97 9.06
N LYS A 11 -6.69 -15.63 9.68
CA LYS A 11 -7.08 -16.03 11.04
C LYS A 11 -8.58 -16.26 11.12
N GLU A 12 -9.00 -17.18 11.99
CA GLU A 12 -10.43 -17.55 12.19
C GLU A 12 -11.32 -16.32 12.47
N ARG A 13 -10.84 -15.37 13.28
CA ARG A 13 -11.59 -14.13 13.55
C ARG A 13 -11.88 -13.32 12.28
N TYR A 14 -10.95 -13.29 11.32
CA TYR A 14 -11.12 -12.55 10.08
C TYR A 14 -12.07 -13.26 9.12
N ILE A 15 -12.08 -14.60 9.14
CA ILE A 15 -13.06 -15.41 8.40
C ILE A 15 -14.48 -15.08 8.88
N LYS A 16 -14.71 -15.04 10.20
CA LYS A 16 -16.01 -14.64 10.78
C LYS A 16 -16.39 -13.21 10.39
N THR A 17 -15.44 -12.28 10.45
CA THR A 17 -15.63 -10.89 10.03
C THR A 17 -16.04 -10.81 8.55
N SER A 18 -15.37 -11.57 7.68
CA SER A 18 -15.67 -11.62 6.25
C SER A 18 -17.09 -12.16 6.00
N HIS A 19 -17.51 -13.22 6.68
CA HIS A 19 -18.87 -13.74 6.56
C HIS A 19 -19.94 -12.70 6.93
N LEU A 20 -19.76 -12.00 8.06
CA LEU A 20 -20.70 -10.96 8.49
C LEU A 20 -20.79 -9.80 7.47
N CYS A 21 -19.64 -9.37 6.96
CA CYS A 21 -19.60 -8.32 5.93
C CYS A 21 -20.31 -8.76 4.63
N ILE A 22 -20.00 -9.97 4.14
CA ILE A 22 -20.60 -10.51 2.92
C ILE A 22 -22.11 -10.67 3.07
N GLU A 23 -22.57 -11.15 4.21
CA GLU A 23 -24.00 -11.28 4.50
C GLU A 23 -24.72 -9.93 4.48
N ALA A 24 -24.11 -8.89 5.10
CA ALA A 24 -24.66 -7.54 5.11
C ALA A 24 -24.72 -6.95 3.69
N LEU A 25 -23.63 -7.04 2.92
CA LEU A 25 -23.58 -6.55 1.54
C LEU A 25 -24.61 -7.25 0.64
N SER A 26 -24.74 -8.58 0.76
CA SER A 26 -25.72 -9.35 -0.01
C SER A 26 -27.16 -8.95 0.33
N LYS A 27 -27.49 -8.71 1.61
CA LYS A 27 -28.79 -8.22 2.04
C LYS A 27 -29.11 -6.82 1.50
N ASN A 28 -28.08 -6.01 1.26
CA ASN A 28 -28.21 -4.64 0.74
C ASN A 28 -28.22 -4.58 -0.81
N GLY A 29 -28.36 -5.73 -1.49
CA GLY A 29 -28.53 -5.79 -2.94
C GLY A 29 -27.24 -5.86 -3.76
N PHE A 30 -26.10 -6.15 -3.15
CA PHE A 30 -24.87 -6.43 -3.88
C PHE A 30 -24.76 -7.89 -4.28
N GLU A 31 -24.20 -8.12 -5.45
CA GLU A 31 -23.77 -9.44 -5.92
C GLU A 31 -22.30 -9.64 -5.52
N CYS A 32 -22.06 -10.54 -4.54
CA CYS A 32 -20.72 -10.76 -3.98
C CYS A 32 -20.06 -11.98 -4.64
N TYR A 33 -18.86 -11.75 -5.17
CA TYR A 33 -18.04 -12.75 -5.87
C TYR A 33 -16.60 -12.78 -5.30
N PHE A 34 -15.90 -13.88 -5.58
CA PHE A 34 -14.60 -14.18 -4.98
C PHE A 34 -13.66 -14.83 -6.00
N SER A 35 -12.40 -15.00 -5.64
CA SER A 35 -11.54 -15.99 -6.28
C SER A 35 -12.09 -17.40 -6.05
N LYS A 36 -11.72 -18.34 -6.90
CA LYS A 36 -12.10 -19.73 -6.71
C LYS A 36 -11.65 -20.29 -5.36
N GLU A 37 -10.44 -19.94 -4.95
CA GLU A 37 -9.83 -20.36 -3.68
C GLU A 37 -10.60 -19.81 -2.48
N ASP A 38 -10.90 -18.51 -2.50
CA ASP A 38 -11.64 -17.85 -1.41
C ASP A 38 -13.09 -18.38 -1.33
N SER A 39 -13.75 -18.62 -2.48
CA SER A 39 -15.11 -19.17 -2.52
C SER A 39 -15.16 -20.57 -1.91
N ILE A 40 -14.18 -21.43 -2.22
CA ILE A 40 -14.08 -22.76 -1.62
C ILE A 40 -13.82 -22.66 -0.11
N THR A 41 -12.92 -21.75 0.30
CA THR A 41 -12.58 -21.58 1.72
C THR A 41 -13.76 -21.06 2.54
N LEU A 42 -14.55 -20.13 2.00
CA LEU A 42 -15.68 -19.52 2.71
C LEU A 42 -16.95 -20.38 2.67
N PHE A 43 -17.22 -21.05 1.55
CA PHE A 43 -18.52 -21.69 1.29
C PHE A 43 -18.43 -23.17 0.95
N GLY A 44 -17.23 -23.76 0.85
CA GLY A 44 -17.02 -25.16 0.49
C GLY A 44 -17.31 -25.49 -0.98
N ASN A 45 -17.51 -24.49 -1.83
CA ASN A 45 -17.79 -24.65 -3.27
C ASN A 45 -17.32 -23.40 -4.06
N ASP A 46 -17.34 -23.49 -5.39
CA ASP A 46 -16.89 -22.43 -6.31
C ASP A 46 -18.03 -21.69 -7.03
N LYS A 47 -19.26 -21.75 -6.51
CA LYS A 47 -20.45 -21.16 -7.17
C LYS A 47 -20.44 -19.62 -7.19
N HIS A 48 -19.69 -18.98 -6.31
CA HIS A 48 -19.59 -17.52 -6.19
C HIS A 48 -18.30 -16.96 -6.78
N THR A 49 -17.84 -17.56 -7.90
CA THR A 49 -16.61 -17.10 -8.58
C THR A 49 -16.90 -16.19 -9.75
N LEU A 50 -16.07 -15.15 -9.87
CA LEU A 50 -16.09 -14.20 -10.98
C LEU A 50 -14.65 -13.80 -11.31
N SER A 51 -14.39 -13.39 -12.55
CA SER A 51 -13.13 -12.68 -12.85
C SER A 51 -13.18 -11.26 -12.27
N PRO A 52 -12.06 -10.74 -11.68
CA PRO A 52 -12.01 -9.34 -11.26
C PRO A 52 -12.34 -8.34 -12.37
N SER A 53 -12.09 -8.71 -13.65
CA SER A 53 -12.45 -7.89 -14.82
C SER A 53 -13.93 -7.60 -14.95
N ASP A 54 -14.78 -8.52 -14.49
CA ASP A 54 -16.23 -8.47 -14.67
C ASP A 54 -16.96 -7.85 -13.46
N ALA A 55 -16.21 -7.52 -12.41
CA ALA A 55 -16.73 -6.81 -11.26
C ALA A 55 -16.79 -5.29 -11.51
N ASP A 56 -17.70 -4.62 -10.82
CA ASP A 56 -17.78 -3.16 -10.80
C ASP A 56 -16.75 -2.56 -9.86
N ILE A 57 -16.54 -3.21 -8.70
CA ILE A 57 -15.67 -2.73 -7.61
C ILE A 57 -14.95 -3.94 -7.00
N ILE A 58 -13.68 -3.75 -6.67
CA ILE A 58 -12.92 -4.64 -5.79
C ILE A 58 -13.15 -4.20 -4.34
N VAL A 59 -13.46 -5.14 -3.46
CA VAL A 59 -13.70 -4.85 -2.04
C VAL A 59 -12.67 -5.60 -1.19
N SER A 60 -11.99 -4.88 -0.33
CA SER A 60 -11.13 -5.47 0.71
C SER A 60 -11.89 -5.54 2.03
N VAL A 61 -11.89 -6.71 2.68
CA VAL A 61 -12.44 -6.89 4.03
C VAL A 61 -11.29 -7.20 4.99
N GLY A 62 -10.93 -6.23 5.84
CA GLY A 62 -9.79 -6.32 6.76
C GLY A 62 -9.22 -4.96 7.11
N GLY A 63 -8.00 -4.89 7.63
CA GLY A 63 -7.29 -3.62 7.85
C GLY A 63 -6.46 -3.19 6.64
N ASP A 64 -5.62 -2.15 6.82
CA ASP A 64 -4.80 -1.58 5.73
C ASP A 64 -3.95 -2.62 4.99
N GLY A 65 -3.41 -3.63 5.68
CA GLY A 65 -2.68 -4.72 5.02
C GLY A 65 -3.54 -5.55 4.06
N ALA A 66 -4.84 -5.72 4.34
CA ALA A 66 -5.77 -6.38 3.42
C ALA A 66 -6.06 -5.46 2.21
N VAL A 67 -6.18 -4.15 2.43
CA VAL A 67 -6.34 -3.16 1.36
C VAL A 67 -5.13 -3.19 0.43
N LEU A 68 -3.89 -3.25 0.95
CA LEU A 68 -2.68 -3.36 0.13
C LEU A 68 -2.66 -4.63 -0.74
N ASN A 69 -3.15 -5.75 -0.22
CA ASN A 69 -3.26 -6.98 -1.01
C ASN A 69 -4.31 -6.85 -2.12
N ALA A 70 -5.50 -6.33 -1.80
CA ALA A 70 -6.59 -6.12 -2.76
C ALA A 70 -6.22 -5.05 -3.82
N ALA A 71 -5.39 -4.07 -3.46
CA ALA A 71 -4.92 -3.03 -4.37
C ALA A 71 -4.18 -3.61 -5.58
N LYS A 72 -3.45 -4.72 -5.43
CA LYS A 72 -2.76 -5.38 -6.54
C LYS A 72 -3.76 -5.82 -7.62
N THR A 73 -4.84 -6.46 -7.21
CA THR A 73 -5.93 -6.87 -8.11
C THR A 73 -6.63 -5.64 -8.70
N ALA A 74 -6.93 -4.63 -7.88
CA ALA A 74 -7.59 -3.41 -8.35
C ALA A 74 -6.77 -2.65 -9.39
N ILE A 75 -5.45 -2.52 -9.18
CA ILE A 75 -4.52 -1.89 -10.12
C ILE A 75 -4.38 -2.73 -11.41
N GLU A 76 -4.25 -4.05 -11.28
CA GLU A 76 -4.10 -4.95 -12.43
C GLU A 76 -5.30 -4.86 -13.38
N TYR A 77 -6.52 -4.93 -12.83
CA TYR A 77 -7.77 -4.92 -13.59
C TYR A 77 -8.38 -3.52 -13.78
N ASN A 78 -7.69 -2.46 -13.34
CA ASN A 78 -8.14 -1.06 -13.41
C ASN A 78 -9.56 -0.87 -12.83
N LYS A 79 -9.79 -1.43 -11.64
CA LYS A 79 -11.06 -1.34 -10.92
C LYS A 79 -10.93 -0.45 -9.69
N PRO A 80 -11.97 0.30 -9.30
CA PRO A 80 -11.97 1.00 -8.02
C PRO A 80 -11.91 0.00 -6.86
N LEU A 81 -11.24 0.42 -5.77
CA LEU A 81 -11.08 -0.35 -4.54
C LEU A 81 -11.86 0.29 -3.41
N LEU A 82 -12.66 -0.49 -2.71
CA LEU A 82 -13.35 -0.13 -1.48
C LEU A 82 -12.77 -0.92 -0.31
N GLY A 83 -12.28 -0.24 0.71
CA GLY A 83 -11.83 -0.86 1.95
C GLY A 83 -12.94 -0.88 3.01
N ILE A 84 -13.22 -2.04 3.59
CA ILE A 84 -14.11 -2.22 4.76
C ILE A 84 -13.24 -2.75 5.90
N ASN A 85 -13.11 -1.97 6.96
CA ASN A 85 -12.25 -2.29 8.09
C ASN A 85 -12.92 -3.32 9.02
N GLY A 86 -12.31 -4.47 9.17
CA GLY A 86 -12.75 -5.54 10.07
C GLY A 86 -11.98 -5.61 11.40
N GLY A 87 -11.27 -4.54 11.78
CA GLY A 87 -10.41 -4.56 12.95
C GLY A 87 -10.11 -3.19 13.54
N ARG A 88 -8.83 -2.91 13.79
CA ARG A 88 -8.40 -1.59 14.29
C ARG A 88 -8.48 -0.58 13.15
N LEU A 89 -8.88 0.65 13.48
CA LEU A 89 -9.00 1.78 12.57
C LEU A 89 -7.80 1.87 11.61
N GLY A 90 -8.09 1.84 10.29
CA GLY A 90 -7.13 1.97 9.21
C GLY A 90 -7.19 3.34 8.53
N TYR A 91 -6.21 3.64 7.69
CA TYR A 91 -6.15 4.88 6.89
C TYR A 91 -6.76 4.73 5.49
N LEU A 92 -6.97 3.48 5.03
CA LEU A 92 -7.35 3.17 3.66
C LEU A 92 -8.79 2.66 3.51
N CYS A 93 -9.51 2.48 4.63
CA CYS A 93 -10.87 1.98 4.63
C CYS A 93 -11.88 3.14 4.68
N ALA A 94 -12.94 3.06 3.84
CA ALA A 94 -14.05 4.00 3.84
C ALA A 94 -15.11 3.67 4.89
N TYR A 95 -15.24 2.39 5.24
CA TYR A 95 -16.25 1.92 6.19
C TYR A 95 -15.65 1.02 7.26
N GLU A 96 -16.28 1.05 8.44
CA GLU A 96 -16.06 0.07 9.50
C GLU A 96 -17.05 -1.12 9.34
N LEU A 97 -16.69 -2.28 9.86
CA LEU A 97 -17.56 -3.47 9.79
C LEU A 97 -18.95 -3.22 10.37
N ASP A 98 -19.02 -2.51 11.51
CA ASP A 98 -20.29 -2.21 12.17
C ASP A 98 -21.22 -1.36 11.30
N SER A 99 -20.65 -0.56 10.41
CA SER A 99 -21.36 0.24 9.40
C SER A 99 -21.68 -0.52 8.12
N SER A 100 -21.25 -1.78 7.99
CA SER A 100 -21.48 -2.57 6.75
C SER A 100 -22.96 -2.78 6.43
N LYS A 101 -23.83 -2.66 7.45
CA LYS A 101 -25.29 -2.74 7.29
C LYS A 101 -25.88 -1.54 6.55
N ASP A 102 -25.17 -0.41 6.55
CA ASP A 102 -25.59 0.84 5.93
C ASP A 102 -24.98 1.05 4.55
N ILE A 103 -24.11 0.14 4.11
CA ILE A 103 -23.49 0.21 2.78
C ILE A 103 -24.51 -0.28 1.75
N THR A 104 -24.95 0.63 0.89
CA THR A 104 -25.86 0.34 -0.25
C THR A 104 -25.17 0.73 -1.55
N PRO A 105 -25.66 0.24 -2.72
CA PRO A 105 -25.11 0.69 -4.00
C PRO A 105 -25.10 2.22 -4.15
N GLU A 106 -26.16 2.89 -3.70
CA GLU A 106 -26.29 4.36 -3.74
C GLU A 106 -25.26 5.04 -2.84
N SER A 107 -25.01 4.52 -1.61
CA SER A 107 -24.01 5.09 -0.71
C SER A 107 -22.60 4.95 -1.27
N VAL A 108 -22.31 3.84 -1.96
CA VAL A 108 -21.00 3.61 -2.61
C VAL A 108 -20.81 4.56 -3.81
N GLU A 109 -21.87 4.88 -4.56
CA GLU A 109 -21.79 5.83 -5.67
C GLU A 109 -21.48 7.26 -5.20
N THR A 110 -21.81 7.60 -3.95
CA THR A 110 -21.50 8.93 -3.37
C THR A 110 -20.07 9.08 -2.86
N LEU A 111 -19.30 7.98 -2.76
CA LEU A 111 -17.92 8.02 -2.31
C LEU A 111 -17.01 8.80 -3.27
N VAL A 112 -16.06 9.51 -2.69
CA VAL A 112 -15.02 10.22 -3.46
C VAL A 112 -14.07 9.20 -4.08
N ARG A 113 -13.78 9.38 -5.38
CA ARG A 113 -12.81 8.58 -6.13
C ARG A 113 -11.44 9.22 -6.05
N SER A 114 -10.65 8.86 -5.06
CA SER A 114 -9.31 9.38 -4.87
C SER A 114 -8.30 8.62 -5.72
N GLN A 115 -7.54 9.33 -6.54
CA GLN A 115 -6.48 8.74 -7.36
C GLN A 115 -5.20 8.62 -6.52
N ARG A 116 -4.73 7.39 -6.34
CA ARG A 116 -3.53 7.07 -5.57
C ARG A 116 -2.37 6.76 -6.51
N SER A 117 -1.35 7.62 -6.48
CA SER A 117 -0.10 7.35 -7.19
C SER A 117 0.55 6.08 -6.65
N THR A 118 1.19 5.34 -7.55
CA THR A 118 1.99 4.17 -7.21
C THR A 118 3.42 4.38 -7.66
N VAL A 119 4.37 3.80 -6.95
CA VAL A 119 5.78 3.81 -7.30
C VAL A 119 6.18 2.41 -7.80
N CYS A 120 6.94 2.35 -8.87
CA CYS A 120 7.52 1.09 -9.33
C CYS A 120 9.04 1.12 -9.25
N PHE A 121 9.63 -0.06 -9.03
CA PHE A 121 11.05 -0.27 -9.21
C PHE A 121 11.34 -1.22 -10.37
N ASP A 122 12.46 -0.99 -11.01
CA ASP A 122 13.02 -1.85 -12.04
C ASP A 122 14.52 -2.07 -11.76
N ASN A 123 14.94 -3.32 -11.70
CA ASN A 123 16.33 -3.72 -11.54
C ASN A 123 16.89 -4.43 -12.80
N GLY A 124 16.21 -4.31 -13.93
CA GLY A 124 16.56 -4.93 -15.20
C GLY A 124 16.12 -6.40 -15.33
N ARG A 125 15.55 -7.01 -14.27
CA ARG A 125 15.05 -8.41 -14.28
C ARG A 125 13.58 -8.47 -13.89
N ILE A 126 13.18 -7.68 -12.92
CA ILE A 126 11.80 -7.61 -12.42
C ILE A 126 11.38 -6.16 -12.30
N CYS A 127 10.11 -5.91 -12.62
CA CYS A 127 9.42 -4.65 -12.36
C CYS A 127 8.26 -4.92 -11.40
N LYS A 128 8.17 -4.17 -10.31
CA LYS A 128 7.10 -4.29 -9.30
C LYS A 128 6.61 -2.93 -8.86
N THR A 129 5.33 -2.88 -8.57
CA THR A 129 4.62 -1.65 -8.18
C THR A 129 4.16 -1.73 -6.74
N ALA A 130 4.39 -0.67 -5.98
CA ALA A 130 3.93 -0.46 -4.62
C ALA A 130 2.87 0.63 -4.55
N LEU A 131 1.89 0.44 -3.68
CA LEU A 131 0.94 1.48 -3.31
C LEU A 131 1.51 2.38 -2.20
N ASN A 132 2.17 1.78 -1.19
CA ASN A 132 2.77 2.54 -0.08
C ASN A 132 4.21 2.94 -0.37
N ASP A 133 5.10 1.97 -0.43
CA ASP A 133 6.53 2.26 -0.48
C ASP A 133 7.37 1.14 -1.10
N ILE A 134 8.56 1.55 -1.53
CA ILE A 134 9.66 0.67 -1.85
C ILE A 134 10.76 0.96 -0.86
N VAL A 135 11.21 -0.09 -0.16
CA VAL A 135 12.24 -0.03 0.86
C VAL A 135 13.46 -0.80 0.40
N ILE A 136 14.64 -0.19 0.52
CA ILE A 136 15.91 -0.88 0.38
C ILE A 136 16.58 -0.84 1.75
N ALA A 137 16.80 -2.00 2.35
CA ALA A 137 17.33 -2.11 3.70
C ALA A 137 18.43 -3.17 3.80
N LYS A 138 19.35 -2.98 4.75
CA LYS A 138 20.41 -3.94 5.08
C LYS A 138 19.82 -5.27 5.55
N GLY A 139 20.51 -6.36 5.25
CA GLY A 139 20.13 -7.71 5.69
C GLY A 139 20.66 -8.10 7.07
N ASN A 140 21.78 -7.51 7.49
CA ASN A 140 22.46 -7.87 8.74
C ASN A 140 22.46 -6.70 9.74
N TYR A 141 22.39 -7.01 11.04
CA TYR A 141 22.33 -5.99 12.10
C TYR A 141 23.67 -5.32 12.35
N GLY A 142 24.77 -5.83 12.24
CA GLY A 142 26.05 -5.31 12.76
C GLY A 142 26.73 -4.20 11.95
N SER A 143 26.26 -3.87 10.76
CA SER A 143 26.89 -2.89 9.88
C SER A 143 25.88 -2.05 9.12
N VAL A 144 26.28 -0.86 8.71
CA VAL A 144 25.50 0.03 7.85
C VAL A 144 25.86 -0.20 6.38
N ILE A 145 24.95 0.12 5.47
CA ILE A 145 25.20 0.15 4.05
C ILE A 145 25.40 1.58 3.55
N LYS A 146 26.17 1.76 2.49
CA LYS A 146 26.28 3.05 1.81
C LYS A 146 25.26 3.12 0.70
N ILE A 147 24.44 4.17 0.71
CA ILE A 147 23.37 4.42 -0.24
C ILE A 147 23.63 5.73 -0.97
N ASP A 148 23.61 5.66 -2.29
CA ASP A 148 23.68 6.80 -3.19
C ASP A 148 22.38 6.93 -3.94
N VAL A 149 21.76 8.10 -3.93
CA VAL A 149 20.48 8.40 -4.59
C VAL A 149 20.68 9.48 -5.65
N LEU A 150 20.19 9.23 -6.82
CA LEU A 150 20.12 10.17 -7.94
C LEU A 150 18.65 10.55 -8.19
N CYS A 151 18.41 11.78 -8.61
CA CYS A 151 17.15 12.26 -9.16
C CYS A 151 17.43 12.81 -10.56
N ASP A 152 16.81 12.23 -11.60
CA ASP A 152 17.07 12.57 -13.00
C ASP A 152 18.59 12.60 -13.32
N GLU A 153 19.28 11.52 -12.94
CA GLU A 153 20.72 11.28 -13.07
C GLU A 153 21.62 12.28 -12.30
N LYS A 154 21.05 13.21 -11.52
CA LYS A 154 21.82 14.15 -10.68
C LYS A 154 21.88 13.64 -9.25
N PRO A 155 23.03 13.82 -8.56
CA PRO A 155 23.13 13.45 -7.14
C PRO A 155 22.08 14.17 -6.29
N LEU A 156 21.28 13.38 -5.55
CA LEU A 156 20.28 13.88 -4.61
C LEU A 156 20.76 13.77 -3.17
N MET A 157 21.24 12.58 -2.77
CA MET A 157 21.81 12.34 -1.45
C MET A 157 22.79 11.17 -1.48
N SER A 158 23.71 11.14 -0.51
CA SER A 158 24.61 10.02 -0.25
C SER A 158 24.79 9.92 1.26
N PHE A 159 24.61 8.72 1.83
CA PHE A 159 24.74 8.50 3.26
C PHE A 159 25.05 7.04 3.58
N ARG A 160 25.47 6.78 4.83
CA ARG A 160 25.52 5.45 5.43
C ARG A 160 24.39 5.30 6.42
N GLY A 161 23.69 4.15 6.41
CA GLY A 161 22.54 3.91 7.29
C GLY A 161 22.02 2.51 7.18
N ASP A 162 20.84 2.30 7.75
CA ASP A 162 20.16 1.00 7.73
C ASP A 162 19.41 0.75 6.43
N GLY A 163 19.03 1.83 5.71
CA GLY A 163 18.27 1.71 4.49
C GLY A 163 17.71 3.04 4.00
N ILE A 164 16.79 2.94 3.04
CA ILE A 164 16.06 4.06 2.47
C ILE A 164 14.64 3.64 2.12
N ILE A 165 13.69 4.56 2.28
CA ILE A 165 12.28 4.39 1.91
C ILE A 165 11.97 5.39 0.79
N ILE A 166 11.37 4.90 -0.29
CA ILE A 166 10.75 5.73 -1.32
C ILE A 166 9.25 5.54 -1.17
N SER A 167 8.60 6.53 -0.58
CA SER A 167 7.19 6.48 -0.20
C SER A 167 6.32 7.31 -1.12
N THR A 168 5.17 6.74 -1.50
CA THR A 168 4.08 7.48 -2.12
C THR A 168 3.36 8.34 -1.07
N PRO A 169 2.47 9.25 -1.47
CA PRO A 169 1.59 9.95 -0.52
C PRO A 169 0.76 8.98 0.33
N THR A 170 0.26 7.88 -0.25
CA THR A 170 -0.49 6.85 0.49
C THR A 170 0.38 6.19 1.57
N GLY A 171 1.62 5.83 1.24
CA GLY A 171 2.56 5.21 2.18
C GLY A 171 3.17 6.18 3.20
N SER A 172 2.97 7.49 3.03
CA SER A 172 3.58 8.49 3.91
C SER A 172 3.16 8.35 5.37
N THR A 173 1.99 7.78 5.66
CA THR A 173 1.48 7.48 7.01
C THR A 173 1.87 6.09 7.52
N SER A 174 2.65 5.32 6.75
CA SER A 174 3.11 3.95 7.08
C SER A 174 4.56 3.97 7.60
N TYR A 175 5.44 3.14 7.02
CA TYR A 175 6.83 3.03 7.46
C TYR A 175 7.61 4.35 7.32
N ASN A 176 7.29 5.15 6.29
CA ASN A 176 7.83 6.51 6.14
C ASN A 176 7.61 7.37 7.40
N PHE A 177 6.38 7.35 7.96
CA PHE A 177 6.06 8.09 9.18
C PHE A 177 6.89 7.60 10.38
N SER A 178 7.01 6.28 10.55
CA SER A 178 7.82 5.68 11.62
C SER A 178 9.30 6.01 11.49
N ALA A 179 9.79 6.23 10.27
CA ALA A 179 11.17 6.65 9.99
C ALA A 179 11.39 8.17 10.11
N GLY A 180 10.37 8.93 10.52
CA GLY A 180 10.44 10.39 10.68
C GLY A 180 10.22 11.18 9.39
N GLY A 181 9.68 10.55 8.35
CA GLY A 181 9.27 11.22 7.13
C GLY A 181 7.96 12.01 7.29
N PRO A 182 7.71 13.01 6.43
CA PRO A 182 6.50 13.83 6.49
C PRO A 182 5.26 13.05 6.05
N VAL A 183 4.09 13.48 6.52
CA VAL A 183 2.80 13.09 5.97
C VAL A 183 2.55 13.88 4.69
N LEU A 184 2.22 13.19 3.61
CA LEU A 184 1.92 13.77 2.31
C LEU A 184 0.43 13.64 2.02
N LEU A 185 -0.17 14.67 1.43
CA LEU A 185 -1.56 14.60 0.98
C LEU A 185 -1.69 13.61 -0.18
N PRO A 186 -2.77 12.81 -0.26
CA PRO A 186 -2.92 11.72 -1.23
C PRO A 186 -2.65 12.10 -2.68
N GLU A 187 -3.03 13.30 -3.09
CA GLU A 187 -2.96 13.77 -4.48
C GLU A 187 -1.85 14.82 -4.69
N SER A 188 -0.85 14.87 -3.78
CA SER A 188 0.23 15.88 -3.82
C SER A 188 1.23 15.71 -4.96
N GLY A 189 1.15 14.63 -5.74
CA GLY A 189 2.03 14.42 -6.90
C GLY A 189 3.52 14.36 -6.57
N CYS A 190 3.88 13.76 -5.43
CA CYS A 190 5.26 13.69 -4.98
C CYS A 190 5.59 12.34 -4.32
N PHE A 191 6.89 12.08 -4.13
CA PHE A 191 7.42 10.99 -3.32
C PHE A 191 8.25 11.52 -2.17
N ALA A 192 8.24 10.86 -1.03
CA ALA A 192 9.19 11.07 0.05
C ALA A 192 10.36 10.08 -0.08
N VAL A 193 11.58 10.61 -0.07
CA VAL A 193 12.83 9.85 -0.08
C VAL A 193 13.42 9.95 1.33
N THR A 194 13.20 8.92 2.15
CA THR A 194 13.46 8.97 3.60
C THR A 194 14.59 8.02 3.99
N PRO A 195 15.71 8.52 4.52
CA PRO A 195 16.77 7.68 5.07
C PRO A 195 16.30 6.91 6.32
N ILE A 196 16.74 5.66 6.46
CA ILE A 196 16.51 4.86 7.68
C ILE A 196 17.79 4.88 8.51
N CYS A 197 17.70 5.43 9.73
CA CYS A 197 18.79 5.51 10.69
C CYS A 197 20.13 5.95 10.04
N PRO A 198 20.20 7.15 9.41
CA PRO A 198 21.43 7.62 8.80
C PRO A 198 22.50 7.82 9.88
N HIS A 199 23.70 7.28 9.65
CA HIS A 199 24.80 7.30 10.61
C HIS A 199 25.80 8.41 10.26
N LEU A 200 26.18 9.23 11.26
CA LEU A 200 27.14 10.35 11.13
C LEU A 200 26.84 11.24 9.90
N SER A 201 25.56 11.52 9.66
CA SER A 201 25.10 12.24 8.47
C SER A 201 23.93 13.16 8.80
N ASP A 202 23.87 14.30 8.13
CA ASP A 202 22.74 15.23 8.16
C ASP A 202 21.65 14.87 7.14
N ALA A 203 21.67 13.65 6.60
CA ALA A 203 20.66 13.21 5.66
C ALA A 203 19.26 13.27 6.29
N ARG A 204 18.36 13.95 5.60
CA ARG A 204 16.96 14.13 5.98
C ARG A 204 16.07 13.70 4.84
N THR A 205 14.81 13.48 5.12
CA THR A 205 13.82 13.23 4.07
C THR A 205 13.79 14.37 3.07
N ILE A 206 13.84 14.02 1.80
CA ILE A 206 13.63 14.94 0.68
C ILE A 206 12.34 14.55 -0.01
N VAL A 207 11.47 15.53 -0.26
CA VAL A 207 10.25 15.34 -1.05
C VAL A 207 10.56 15.78 -2.49
N VAL A 208 10.28 14.89 -3.43
CA VAL A 208 10.54 15.11 -4.86
C VAL A 208 9.25 14.96 -5.65
N PRO A 209 9.09 15.63 -6.80
CA PRO A 209 7.97 15.37 -7.71
C PRO A 209 7.90 13.88 -8.10
N ASP A 210 6.70 13.31 -8.21
CA ASP A 210 6.52 11.91 -8.63
C ASP A 210 6.86 11.66 -10.11
N THR A 211 7.10 12.74 -10.85
CA THR A 211 7.60 12.71 -12.24
C THR A 211 9.10 12.47 -12.34
N CYS A 212 9.85 12.63 -11.23
CA CYS A 212 11.29 12.38 -11.21
C CYS A 212 11.60 10.89 -11.29
N LYS A 213 12.65 10.55 -12.03
CA LYS A 213 13.23 9.23 -12.07
C LYS A 213 14.33 9.11 -11.01
N LEU A 214 14.11 8.26 -10.02
CA LEU A 214 15.08 8.02 -8.97
C LEU A 214 15.99 6.83 -9.33
N GLY A 215 17.29 6.98 -9.06
CA GLY A 215 18.24 5.89 -9.13
C GLY A 215 18.82 5.64 -7.73
N VAL A 216 18.72 4.42 -7.23
CA VAL A 216 19.29 4.04 -5.93
C VAL A 216 20.35 2.98 -6.13
N SER A 217 21.55 3.22 -5.61
CA SER A 217 22.66 2.29 -5.61
C SER A 217 23.11 2.00 -4.18
N VAL A 218 23.43 0.73 -3.91
CA VAL A 218 24.02 0.30 -2.64
C VAL A 218 25.45 -0.14 -2.91
N SER A 219 26.39 0.42 -2.16
CA SER A 219 27.81 0.04 -2.18
C SER A 219 28.22 -0.49 -0.81
N ASP A 220 29.39 -1.13 -0.75
CA ASP A 220 29.92 -1.79 0.46
C ASP A 220 29.06 -2.98 0.96
N ASN A 221 28.36 -3.67 0.05
CA ASN A 221 27.39 -4.73 0.40
C ASN A 221 27.98 -6.16 0.35
N THR A 222 29.26 -6.34 0.10
CA THR A 222 29.89 -7.70 0.01
C THR A 222 29.80 -8.50 1.30
N SER A 223 29.84 -7.83 2.45
CA SER A 223 29.68 -8.45 3.79
C SER A 223 28.31 -8.20 4.43
N ASN A 224 27.51 -7.30 3.86
CA ASN A 224 26.20 -6.93 4.35
C ASN A 224 25.23 -6.68 3.18
N PRO A 225 24.57 -7.72 2.67
CA PRO A 225 23.64 -7.59 1.54
C PRO A 225 22.48 -6.66 1.88
N ALA A 226 22.03 -5.91 0.90
CA ALA A 226 20.80 -5.12 0.99
C ALA A 226 19.68 -5.84 0.24
N TYR A 227 18.46 -5.71 0.73
CA TYR A 227 17.27 -6.32 0.15
C TYR A 227 16.27 -5.24 -0.23
N ILE A 228 15.51 -5.50 -1.30
CA ILE A 228 14.43 -4.65 -1.76
C ILE A 228 13.08 -5.22 -1.36
N TYR A 229 12.23 -4.35 -0.84
CA TYR A 229 10.86 -4.66 -0.44
C TYR A 229 9.89 -3.72 -1.15
N CYS A 230 8.73 -4.25 -1.52
CA CYS A 230 7.64 -3.51 -2.14
C CYS A 230 6.36 -3.80 -1.35
N ASP A 231 5.79 -2.79 -0.71
CA ASP A 231 4.69 -2.94 0.25
C ASP A 231 4.92 -4.08 1.27
N GLY A 232 6.14 -4.15 1.83
CA GLY A 232 6.55 -5.13 2.83
C GLY A 232 6.92 -6.53 2.29
N ILE A 233 6.77 -6.80 0.98
CA ILE A 233 7.14 -8.08 0.37
C ILE A 233 8.57 -7.99 -0.17
N SER A 234 9.43 -8.95 0.23
CA SER A 234 10.80 -9.05 -0.26
C SER A 234 10.86 -9.53 -1.70
N TYR A 235 11.67 -8.85 -2.50
CA TYR A 235 11.96 -9.21 -3.90
C TYR A 235 13.44 -9.57 -4.14
N GLY A 236 14.16 -9.84 -3.07
CA GLY A 236 15.51 -10.34 -3.13
C GLY A 236 16.59 -9.29 -2.88
N GLU A 237 17.83 -9.68 -3.15
CA GLU A 237 19.02 -8.89 -2.88
C GLU A 237 19.25 -7.82 -3.96
N VAL A 238 19.74 -6.65 -3.52
CA VAL A 238 20.10 -5.53 -4.39
C VAL A 238 21.54 -5.68 -4.83
N ASN A 239 21.74 -6.13 -6.08
CA ASN A 239 23.07 -6.36 -6.68
C ASN A 239 23.43 -5.36 -7.78
N SER A 240 22.54 -4.38 -8.05
CA SER A 240 22.71 -3.38 -9.10
C SER A 240 21.97 -2.09 -8.76
N LYS A 241 22.18 -1.04 -9.56
CA LYS A 241 21.36 0.18 -9.47
C LYS A 241 19.89 -0.17 -9.67
N ILE A 242 19.05 0.30 -8.77
CA ILE A 242 17.60 0.21 -8.85
C ILE A 242 17.07 1.52 -9.42
N THR A 243 16.24 1.43 -10.43
CA THR A 243 15.49 2.58 -10.96
C THR A 243 14.09 2.59 -10.35
N LEU A 244 13.64 3.76 -9.90
CA LEU A 244 12.30 3.95 -9.35
C LEU A 244 11.64 5.14 -10.04
N ASN A 245 10.37 4.98 -10.37
CA ASN A 245 9.56 6.01 -10.99
C ASN A 245 8.08 5.80 -10.67
N LYS A 246 7.26 6.80 -10.97
CA LYS A 246 5.81 6.65 -10.95
C LYS A 246 5.40 5.52 -11.87
N ALA A 247 4.57 4.60 -11.38
CA ALA A 247 4.04 3.54 -12.23
C ALA A 247 2.95 4.11 -13.18
N GLU A 248 2.78 3.46 -14.33
CA GLU A 248 1.76 3.86 -15.31
C GLU A 248 0.34 3.70 -14.77
N LYS A 249 0.12 2.65 -13.95
CA LYS A 249 -1.18 2.36 -13.36
C LYS A 249 -1.27 2.99 -11.98
N SER A 250 -2.35 3.71 -11.73
CA SER A 250 -2.74 4.24 -10.42
C SER A 250 -3.87 3.42 -9.81
N LEU A 251 -4.13 3.60 -8.53
CA LEU A 251 -5.28 3.02 -7.85
C LEU A 251 -6.38 4.07 -7.69
N THR A 252 -7.60 3.76 -8.09
CA THR A 252 -8.79 4.51 -7.65
C THR A 252 -9.28 3.95 -6.32
N LEU A 253 -9.05 4.66 -5.23
CA LEU A 253 -9.52 4.30 -3.90
C LEU A 253 -10.83 5.05 -3.60
N LEU A 254 -11.86 4.34 -3.16
CA LEU A 254 -13.13 4.91 -2.73
C LEU A 254 -13.00 5.32 -1.26
N VAL A 255 -13.23 6.60 -0.97
CA VAL A 255 -13.08 7.20 0.37
C VAL A 255 -14.25 8.13 0.68
N ASN A 256 -14.52 8.36 1.96
CA ASN A 256 -15.56 9.29 2.40
C ASN A 256 -15.17 10.76 2.12
N ASP A 257 -13.87 11.08 2.32
CA ASP A 257 -13.31 12.41 2.11
C ASP A 257 -11.83 12.27 1.76
N LEU A 258 -11.31 13.18 0.91
CA LEU A 258 -9.90 13.22 0.52
C LEU A 258 -8.95 13.43 1.70
N CYS A 259 -9.42 14.13 2.73
CA CYS A 259 -8.65 14.43 3.94
C CYS A 259 -8.98 13.53 5.13
N SER A 260 -9.80 12.50 4.96
CA SER A 260 -10.24 11.61 6.05
C SER A 260 -9.08 11.00 6.84
N PHE A 261 -7.93 10.77 6.19
CA PHE A 261 -6.73 10.26 6.84
C PHE A 261 -6.06 11.30 7.77
N VAL A 262 -6.18 12.62 7.49
CA VAL A 262 -5.62 13.69 8.34
C VAL A 262 -6.46 13.88 9.61
N ASN A 263 -7.78 13.71 9.48
CA ASN A 263 -8.72 13.82 10.60
C ASN A 263 -8.75 12.56 11.47
N ASN A 264 -7.97 11.55 11.13
CA ASN A 264 -7.92 10.32 11.90
C ASN A 264 -7.21 10.59 13.24
N GLU A 265 -7.86 10.25 14.34
CA GLU A 265 -7.36 10.44 15.72
C GLU A 265 -5.95 9.89 15.95
N LYS A 266 -5.47 8.96 15.11
CA LYS A 266 -4.12 8.41 15.18
C LYS A 266 -3.01 9.43 14.89
N LEU A 267 -3.25 10.44 14.05
CA LEU A 267 -2.27 11.51 13.80
C LEU A 267 -2.25 12.55 14.94
N HIS A 268 -3.33 12.64 15.71
CA HIS A 268 -3.51 13.63 16.77
C HIS A 268 -3.33 13.04 18.18
N ASN A 269 -3.42 11.72 18.35
CA ASN A 269 -3.20 11.05 19.63
C ASN A 269 -1.71 10.82 19.92
N THR A 270 -0.99 11.90 20.20
CA THR A 270 0.33 11.86 20.87
C THR A 270 0.22 11.54 22.37
N SER A 271 -0.96 11.18 22.87
CA SER A 271 -1.22 10.92 24.31
C SER A 271 -1.13 9.44 24.73
N LEU A 272 -0.53 8.58 23.89
CA LEU A 272 -0.23 7.18 24.24
C LEU A 272 1.29 6.93 24.19
N LEU A 273 2.04 7.70 24.97
CA LEU A 273 3.35 7.33 25.50
C LEU A 273 3.28 7.27 27.02
#